data_abcf529f28807868badbd21c6dcbeaef
#
_entry.id   abcf529f28807868badbd21c6dcbeaef
#
_cell.length_a   1.000
_cell.length_b   1.000
_cell.length_c   1.000
_cell.angle_alpha   90.00
_cell.angle_beta   90.00
_cell.angle_gamma   90.00
#
_symmetry.space_group_name_H-M   'P 1'
#
loop_
_entity.id
_entity.type
_entity.pdbx_description
1 polymer ?
#
loop_
_entity_poly.entity_id
_entity_poly.type
_entity_poly.pdbx_seq_one_letter_code
_entity_poly.pdbx_strand_id
1 'polypeptide(L)'
;EYTEAHVTFSNVGEKKYEETIQSAKVAAENQQIKDEDLRQVIDMVQARMDSLSLDIAAYESLNAQRLELEKAYDENPYSENGLEGYESFLDDLQEAYEHRTFDPNEVDSIQSRANRIFKSSVLELLRNGGTTDVTGLFVNPDFTSDNTGWTKTGNGEFKHANEVAEVWNGTDFEVCQEVTDLPEGTYKITMQGFYSPSSTDKSWQSSWGTEGDELNEVKASLFGNDVSVKLHH
;
A
#
# COMPACT_ATOMS: atom_id res chain seq x y z
N GLU A 1 -21.69 -21.11 20.87
CA GLU A 1 -20.31 -21.57 20.55
C GLU A 1 -19.39 -20.40 20.22
N TYR A 2 -19.82 -19.41 19.41
CA TYR A 2 -18.98 -18.26 19.05
C TYR A 2 -18.58 -17.38 20.24
N THR A 3 -19.48 -17.18 21.21
CA THR A 3 -19.19 -16.39 22.41
C THR A 3 -18.26 -17.10 23.40
N GLU A 4 -18.21 -18.43 23.39
CA GLU A 4 -17.31 -19.22 24.25
C GLU A 4 -15.87 -19.29 23.67
N ALA A 5 -15.71 -19.08 22.36
CA ALA A 5 -14.42 -19.17 21.67
C ALA A 5 -13.58 -17.87 21.73
N HIS A 6 -14.02 -16.83 22.43
CA HIS A 6 -13.38 -15.49 22.45
C HIS A 6 -13.19 -14.87 21.05
N VAL A 7 -14.08 -15.19 20.12
CA VAL A 7 -14.04 -14.65 18.76
C VAL A 7 -14.61 -13.23 18.77
N THR A 8 -13.86 -12.30 18.19
CA THR A 8 -14.26 -10.89 18.16
C THR A 8 -14.80 -10.52 16.77
N PHE A 9 -15.85 -9.72 16.73
CA PHE A 9 -16.53 -9.25 15.52
C PHE A 9 -17.18 -7.88 15.78
N SER A 10 -17.70 -7.22 14.74
CA SER A 10 -18.28 -5.88 14.88
C SER A 10 -19.48 -5.85 15.83
N ASN A 11 -19.70 -4.70 16.46
CA ASN A 11 -20.87 -4.50 17.33
C ASN A 11 -22.20 -4.66 16.56
N VAL A 12 -22.21 -4.30 15.27
CA VAL A 12 -23.38 -4.47 14.40
C VAL A 12 -23.63 -5.95 14.11
N GLY A 13 -22.57 -6.72 13.86
CA GLY A 13 -22.64 -8.17 13.68
C GLY A 13 -23.18 -8.87 14.93
N GLU A 14 -22.66 -8.52 16.11
CA GLU A 14 -23.11 -9.05 17.41
C GLU A 14 -24.62 -8.86 17.63
N LYS A 15 -25.10 -7.63 17.50
CA LYS A 15 -26.52 -7.31 17.65
C LYS A 15 -27.40 -8.09 16.69
N LYS A 16 -27.04 -8.15 15.42
CA LYS A 16 -27.80 -8.91 14.41
C LYS A 16 -27.80 -10.41 14.68
N TYR A 17 -26.71 -10.96 15.21
CA TYR A 17 -26.62 -12.34 15.64
C TYR A 17 -27.59 -12.63 16.79
N GLU A 18 -27.57 -11.81 17.85
CA GLU A 18 -28.46 -11.94 19.00
C GLU A 18 -29.95 -11.88 18.60
N GLU A 19 -30.34 -10.92 17.75
CA GLU A 19 -31.70 -10.78 17.21
C GLU A 19 -32.13 -12.03 16.43
N THR A 20 -31.21 -12.62 15.64
CA THR A 20 -31.48 -13.84 14.86
C THR A 20 -31.67 -15.05 15.77
N ILE A 21 -30.82 -15.23 16.79
CA ILE A 21 -30.93 -16.32 17.76
C ILE A 21 -32.25 -16.21 18.56
N GLN A 22 -32.64 -15.01 18.96
CA GLN A 22 -33.90 -14.79 19.66
C GLN A 22 -35.11 -15.15 18.77
N SER A 23 -35.10 -14.77 17.51
CA SER A 23 -36.15 -15.13 16.55
C SER A 23 -36.24 -16.64 16.32
N ALA A 24 -35.09 -17.33 16.23
CA ALA A 24 -35.02 -18.76 16.10
C ALA A 24 -35.57 -19.50 17.33
N LYS A 25 -35.27 -19.02 18.54
CA LYS A 25 -35.82 -19.55 19.80
C LYS A 25 -37.34 -19.47 19.81
N VAL A 26 -37.90 -18.29 19.51
CA VAL A 26 -39.37 -18.08 19.45
C VAL A 26 -40.03 -19.03 18.47
N ALA A 27 -39.43 -19.22 17.30
CA ALA A 27 -39.91 -20.14 16.27
C ALA A 27 -39.87 -21.61 16.77
N ALA A 28 -38.79 -22.03 17.43
CA ALA A 28 -38.63 -23.40 17.96
C ALA A 28 -39.61 -23.73 19.09
N GLU A 29 -40.02 -22.74 19.87
CA GLU A 29 -41.00 -22.88 20.94
C GLU A 29 -42.45 -22.95 20.44
N ASN A 30 -42.68 -22.55 19.16
CA ASN A 30 -44.01 -22.56 18.57
C ASN A 30 -44.39 -23.99 18.06
N GLN A 31 -45.13 -24.74 18.83
CA GLN A 31 -45.59 -26.09 18.53
C GLN A 31 -46.51 -26.18 17.31
N GLN A 32 -46.96 -25.07 16.77
CA GLN A 32 -47.85 -25.01 15.57
C GLN A 32 -47.14 -24.44 14.37
N ILE A 33 -45.82 -24.29 14.39
CA ILE A 33 -45.04 -23.80 13.25
C ILE A 33 -45.16 -24.78 12.07
N LYS A 34 -45.35 -24.25 10.86
CA LYS A 34 -45.37 -25.05 9.64
C LYS A 34 -43.95 -25.39 9.19
N ASP A 35 -43.78 -26.50 8.52
CA ASP A 35 -42.48 -26.96 8.00
C ASP A 35 -41.79 -25.90 7.10
N GLU A 36 -42.59 -25.17 6.30
CA GLU A 36 -42.08 -24.10 5.41
C GLU A 36 -41.52 -22.93 6.21
N ASP A 37 -42.22 -22.49 7.26
CA ASP A 37 -41.78 -21.39 8.14
C ASP A 37 -40.54 -21.81 8.93
N LEU A 38 -40.47 -23.08 9.36
CA LEU A 38 -39.28 -23.61 10.03
C LEU A 38 -38.05 -23.61 9.13
N ARG A 39 -38.21 -23.99 7.85
CA ARG A 39 -37.12 -23.94 6.86
C ARG A 39 -36.62 -22.53 6.66
N GLN A 40 -37.51 -21.53 6.54
CA GLN A 40 -37.13 -20.12 6.43
C GLN A 40 -36.29 -19.64 7.63
N VAL A 41 -36.66 -20.09 8.85
CA VAL A 41 -35.87 -19.76 10.04
C VAL A 41 -34.48 -20.41 10.01
N ILE A 42 -34.37 -21.65 9.55
CA ILE A 42 -33.09 -22.34 9.40
C ILE A 42 -32.21 -21.60 8.38
N ASP A 43 -32.77 -21.26 7.22
CA ASP A 43 -32.04 -20.53 6.16
C ASP A 43 -31.58 -19.15 6.68
N MET A 44 -32.40 -18.45 7.45
CA MET A 44 -32.04 -17.18 8.07
C MET A 44 -30.89 -17.34 9.07
N VAL A 45 -30.91 -18.37 9.91
CA VAL A 45 -29.82 -18.64 10.85
C VAL A 45 -28.52 -18.96 10.10
N GLN A 46 -28.57 -19.79 9.07
CA GLN A 46 -27.41 -20.13 8.25
C GLN A 46 -26.81 -18.87 7.59
N ALA A 47 -27.63 -18.05 6.94
CA ALA A 47 -27.19 -16.82 6.32
C ALA A 47 -26.55 -15.84 7.34
N ARG A 48 -27.06 -15.84 8.58
CA ARG A 48 -26.47 -15.03 9.66
C ARG A 48 -25.12 -15.58 10.12
N MET A 49 -24.96 -16.88 10.20
CA MET A 49 -23.70 -17.52 10.53
C MET A 49 -22.63 -17.25 9.47
N ASP A 50 -23.00 -17.31 8.19
CA ASP A 50 -22.11 -16.99 7.07
C ASP A 50 -21.67 -15.51 7.13
N SER A 51 -22.60 -14.58 7.39
CA SER A 51 -22.32 -13.15 7.56
C SER A 51 -21.41 -12.88 8.76
N LEU A 52 -21.59 -13.61 9.85
CA LEU A 52 -20.75 -13.45 11.06
C LEU A 52 -19.32 -13.94 10.78
N SER A 53 -19.15 -15.02 10.01
CA SER A 53 -17.83 -15.50 9.62
C SER A 53 -17.07 -14.48 8.78
N LEU A 54 -17.75 -13.76 7.88
CA LEU A 54 -17.16 -12.65 7.12
C LEU A 54 -16.79 -11.47 8.03
N ASP A 55 -17.63 -11.14 9.00
CA ASP A 55 -17.38 -10.06 9.95
C ASP A 55 -16.15 -10.34 10.85
N ILE A 56 -15.98 -11.59 11.28
CA ILE A 56 -14.80 -12.05 12.03
C ILE A 56 -13.53 -11.90 11.16
N ALA A 57 -13.58 -12.39 9.93
CA ALA A 57 -12.44 -12.28 9.01
C ALA A 57 -12.07 -10.80 8.73
N ALA A 58 -13.08 -9.93 8.58
CA ALA A 58 -12.87 -8.50 8.41
C ALA A 58 -12.23 -7.86 9.65
N TYR A 59 -12.62 -8.25 10.86
CA TYR A 59 -12.01 -7.76 12.10
C TYR A 59 -10.53 -8.15 12.22
N GLU A 60 -10.19 -9.39 11.89
CA GLU A 60 -8.81 -9.86 11.85
C GLU A 60 -7.98 -9.12 10.79
N SER A 61 -8.57 -8.91 9.61
CA SER A 61 -7.94 -8.15 8.51
C SER A 61 -7.73 -6.68 8.89
N LEU A 62 -8.71 -6.02 9.54
CA LEU A 62 -8.57 -4.65 10.04
C LEU A 62 -7.36 -4.52 10.96
N ASN A 63 -7.23 -5.43 11.93
CA ASN A 63 -6.11 -5.40 12.86
C ASN A 63 -4.76 -5.61 12.16
N ALA A 64 -4.69 -6.56 11.23
CA ALA A 64 -3.46 -6.82 10.49
C ALA A 64 -3.03 -5.61 9.65
N GLN A 65 -3.96 -5.00 8.90
CA GLN A 65 -3.68 -3.82 8.08
C GLN A 65 -3.29 -2.61 8.93
N ARG A 66 -3.98 -2.37 10.05
CA ARG A 66 -3.64 -1.30 10.99
C ARG A 66 -2.21 -1.42 11.49
N LEU A 67 -1.83 -2.59 12.00
CA LEU A 67 -0.48 -2.84 12.52
C LEU A 67 0.61 -2.69 11.45
N GLU A 68 0.31 -3.11 10.21
CA GLU A 68 1.22 -2.95 9.08
C GLU A 68 1.44 -1.47 8.74
N LEU A 69 0.36 -0.68 8.70
CA LEU A 69 0.42 0.75 8.41
C LEU A 69 1.13 1.55 9.50
N GLU A 70 0.85 1.26 10.78
CA GLU A 70 1.55 1.87 11.93
C GLU A 70 3.05 1.57 11.88
N LYS A 71 3.41 0.28 11.68
CA LYS A 71 4.80 -0.13 11.57
C LYS A 71 5.51 0.57 10.42
N ALA A 72 4.89 0.63 9.24
CA ALA A 72 5.45 1.30 8.08
C ALA A 72 5.66 2.81 8.32
N TYR A 73 4.78 3.44 9.07
CA TYR A 73 4.91 4.85 9.47
C TYR A 73 6.05 5.07 10.46
N ASP A 74 6.15 4.21 11.49
CA ASP A 74 7.18 4.28 12.53
C ASP A 74 8.61 4.02 11.98
N GLU A 75 8.73 3.07 11.05
CA GLU A 75 10.01 2.72 10.43
C GLU A 75 10.52 3.82 9.47
N ASN A 76 9.62 4.66 8.95
CA ASN A 76 9.92 5.76 8.06
C ASN A 76 9.32 7.08 8.57
N PRO A 77 9.91 7.69 9.60
CA PRO A 77 9.42 8.97 10.10
C PRO A 77 9.53 10.04 9.01
N TYR A 78 8.41 10.45 8.46
CA TYR A 78 8.34 11.33 7.29
C TYR A 78 8.76 12.77 7.58
N SER A 79 8.65 13.20 8.83
CA SER A 79 9.22 14.49 9.29
C SER A 79 9.11 14.61 10.81
N GLU A 80 9.89 15.54 11.40
CA GLU A 80 9.74 15.92 12.81
C GLU A 80 8.38 16.57 13.10
N ASN A 81 7.71 17.11 12.07
CA ASN A 81 6.39 17.73 12.20
C ASN A 81 5.23 16.73 12.06
N GLY A 82 5.55 15.47 11.69
CA GLY A 82 4.54 14.44 11.45
C GLY A 82 3.70 14.67 10.18
N LEU A 83 2.75 13.77 9.95
CA LEU A 83 1.74 13.88 8.92
C LEU A 83 0.36 13.86 9.58
N GLU A 84 -0.08 14.99 10.12
CA GLU A 84 -1.28 15.09 10.98
C GLU A 84 -2.51 14.37 10.43
N GLY A 85 -2.80 14.53 9.13
CA GLY A 85 -3.94 13.85 8.50
C GLY A 85 -3.78 12.32 8.43
N TYR A 86 -2.55 11.83 8.27
CA TYR A 86 -2.27 10.41 8.24
C TYR A 86 -2.26 9.80 9.64
N GLU A 87 -1.70 10.48 10.61
CA GLU A 87 -1.71 10.10 12.02
C GLU A 87 -3.15 10.00 12.54
N SER A 88 -3.98 11.01 12.24
CA SER A 88 -5.41 10.96 12.58
C SER A 88 -6.13 9.76 11.95
N PHE A 89 -5.77 9.37 10.74
CA PHE A 89 -6.33 8.18 10.11
C PHE A 89 -5.89 6.87 10.81
N LEU A 90 -4.64 6.78 11.28
CA LEU A 90 -4.17 5.64 12.08
C LEU A 90 -4.90 5.55 13.42
N ASP A 91 -5.10 6.69 14.08
CA ASP A 91 -5.88 6.77 15.33
C ASP A 91 -7.34 6.33 15.11
N ASP A 92 -7.98 6.76 14.02
CA ASP A 92 -9.33 6.33 13.65
C ASP A 92 -9.43 4.81 13.44
N LEU A 93 -8.40 4.20 12.82
CA LEU A 93 -8.34 2.75 12.65
C LEU A 93 -8.17 2.02 13.99
N GLN A 94 -7.35 2.57 14.88
CA GLN A 94 -7.16 2.04 16.24
C GLN A 94 -8.47 2.09 17.02
N GLU A 95 -9.16 3.23 17.04
CA GLU A 95 -10.46 3.39 17.71
C GLU A 95 -11.52 2.44 17.13
N ALA A 96 -11.58 2.33 15.79
CA ALA A 96 -12.51 1.42 15.12
C ALA A 96 -12.27 -0.04 15.53
N TYR A 97 -11.00 -0.43 15.66
CA TYR A 97 -10.62 -1.76 16.14
C TYR A 97 -11.00 -1.98 17.61
N GLU A 98 -10.62 -1.07 18.51
CA GLU A 98 -10.85 -1.21 19.95
C GLU A 98 -12.34 -1.22 20.31
N HIS A 99 -13.11 -0.36 19.64
CA HIS A 99 -14.55 -0.21 19.89
C HIS A 99 -15.42 -1.08 18.98
N ARG A 100 -14.82 -1.85 18.05
CA ARG A 100 -15.52 -2.73 17.10
C ARG A 100 -16.56 -1.98 16.25
N THR A 101 -16.24 -0.73 15.85
CA THR A 101 -17.16 0.18 15.14
C THR A 101 -16.91 0.25 13.63
N PHE A 102 -16.10 -0.65 13.07
CA PHE A 102 -15.79 -0.73 11.65
C PHE A 102 -16.95 -1.30 10.82
N ASP A 103 -16.99 -0.95 9.53
CA ASP A 103 -17.82 -1.63 8.54
C ASP A 103 -17.01 -2.75 7.87
N PRO A 104 -17.44 -4.02 8.00
CA PRO A 104 -16.74 -5.14 7.36
C PRO A 104 -16.54 -5.00 5.85
N ASN A 105 -17.44 -4.28 5.16
CA ASN A 105 -17.35 -4.07 3.70
C ASN A 105 -16.31 -3.01 3.31
N GLU A 106 -15.84 -2.20 4.25
CA GLU A 106 -14.84 -1.15 4.00
C GLU A 106 -13.40 -1.61 4.26
N VAL A 107 -13.20 -2.75 4.92
CA VAL A 107 -11.88 -3.22 5.34
C VAL A 107 -10.94 -3.42 4.14
N ASP A 108 -11.43 -3.96 3.03
CA ASP A 108 -10.64 -4.15 1.80
C ASP A 108 -10.16 -2.83 1.16
N SER A 109 -10.78 -1.71 1.54
CA SER A 109 -10.42 -0.39 1.02
C SER A 109 -9.37 0.35 1.85
N ILE A 110 -8.97 -0.18 3.01
CA ILE A 110 -8.08 0.50 3.97
C ILE A 110 -6.76 0.92 3.32
N GLN A 111 -6.08 0.02 2.60
CA GLN A 111 -4.82 0.32 1.93
C GLN A 111 -4.96 1.45 0.90
N SER A 112 -6.04 1.43 0.11
CA SER A 112 -6.30 2.49 -0.87
C SER A 112 -6.61 3.83 -0.21
N ARG A 113 -7.31 3.81 0.93
CA ARG A 113 -7.58 5.01 1.74
C ARG A 113 -6.30 5.54 2.37
N ALA A 114 -5.48 4.66 2.97
CA ALA A 114 -4.18 5.00 3.55
C ALA A 114 -3.28 5.71 2.54
N ASN A 115 -3.10 5.14 1.35
CA ASN A 115 -2.27 5.72 0.30
C ASN A 115 -2.77 7.10 -0.15
N ARG A 116 -4.08 7.29 -0.27
CA ARG A 116 -4.68 8.59 -0.64
C ARG A 116 -4.48 9.63 0.45
N ILE A 117 -4.70 9.26 1.72
CA ILE A 117 -4.56 10.18 2.86
C ILE A 117 -3.08 10.51 3.06
N PHE A 118 -2.20 9.52 2.97
CA PHE A 118 -0.75 9.74 3.00
C PHE A 118 -0.32 10.78 1.96
N LYS A 119 -0.68 10.57 0.69
CA LYS A 119 -0.37 11.53 -0.39
C LYS A 119 -0.87 12.93 -0.05
N SER A 120 -2.13 13.08 0.38
CA SER A 120 -2.69 14.41 0.69
C SER A 120 -2.00 15.07 1.88
N SER A 121 -1.65 14.32 2.94
CA SER A 121 -0.95 14.83 4.12
C SER A 121 0.47 15.30 3.79
N VAL A 122 1.19 14.54 2.96
CA VAL A 122 2.52 14.95 2.45
C VAL A 122 2.42 16.26 1.67
N LEU A 123 1.47 16.36 0.75
CA LEU A 123 1.30 17.55 -0.07
C LEU A 123 0.88 18.77 0.77
N GLU A 124 0.07 18.56 1.81
CA GLU A 124 -0.32 19.62 2.74
C GLU A 124 0.88 20.12 3.56
N LEU A 125 1.67 19.20 4.13
CA LEU A 125 2.90 19.54 4.85
C LEU A 125 3.85 20.37 3.99
N LEU A 126 4.07 19.95 2.74
CA LEU A 126 4.95 20.68 1.82
C LEU A 126 4.40 22.08 1.47
N ARG A 127 3.09 22.24 1.25
CA ARG A 127 2.44 23.53 0.98
C ARG A 127 2.57 24.49 2.16
N ASN A 128 2.63 23.96 3.38
CA ASN A 128 2.84 24.73 4.61
C ASN A 128 4.32 25.00 4.90
N GLY A 129 5.21 24.69 3.97
CA GLY A 129 6.67 24.96 4.09
C GLY A 129 7.42 23.93 4.91
N GLY A 130 6.81 22.78 5.23
CA GLY A 130 7.49 21.65 5.86
C GLY A 130 8.41 20.90 4.88
N THR A 131 9.20 19.99 5.43
CA THR A 131 10.09 19.11 4.68
C THR A 131 9.81 17.66 5.08
N THR A 132 9.78 16.77 4.10
CA THR A 132 9.57 15.35 4.37
C THR A 132 10.13 14.49 3.22
N ASP A 133 10.26 13.19 3.46
CA ASP A 133 10.51 12.21 2.41
C ASP A 133 9.27 12.06 1.52
N VAL A 134 9.44 12.24 0.23
CA VAL A 134 8.39 12.11 -0.78
C VAL A 134 8.51 10.84 -1.61
N THR A 135 9.42 9.93 -1.24
CA THR A 135 9.63 8.65 -1.94
C THR A 135 8.35 7.84 -2.03
N GLY A 136 7.50 7.86 -1.00
CA GLY A 136 6.19 7.20 -1.00
C GLY A 136 5.15 7.76 -1.99
N LEU A 137 5.44 8.87 -2.68
CA LEU A 137 4.60 9.35 -3.79
C LEU A 137 4.92 8.64 -5.12
N PHE A 138 6.06 7.97 -5.21
CA PHE A 138 6.40 7.13 -6.35
C PHE A 138 5.77 5.75 -6.19
N VAL A 139 5.35 5.19 -7.30
CA VAL A 139 4.93 3.78 -7.37
C VAL A 139 6.18 2.94 -7.59
N ASN A 140 6.44 1.97 -6.72
CA ASN A 140 7.57 1.04 -6.83
C ASN A 140 8.92 1.76 -7.04
N PRO A 141 9.32 2.65 -6.10
CA PRO A 141 10.51 3.50 -6.25
C PRO A 141 11.83 2.71 -6.22
N ASP A 142 11.82 1.54 -5.66
CA ASP A 142 13.00 0.67 -5.46
C ASP A 142 13.06 -0.53 -6.42
N PHE A 143 12.03 -0.71 -7.28
CA PHE A 143 11.94 -1.81 -8.24
C PHE A 143 12.05 -3.21 -7.61
N THR A 144 11.62 -3.41 -6.37
CA THR A 144 11.82 -4.69 -5.66
C THR A 144 11.07 -5.86 -6.26
N SER A 145 9.94 -5.64 -6.92
CA SER A 145 9.10 -6.73 -7.44
C SER A 145 8.98 -6.76 -8.97
N ASP A 146 8.85 -5.58 -9.60
CA ASP A 146 8.61 -5.46 -11.04
C ASP A 146 8.91 -4.03 -11.55
N ASN A 147 8.38 -3.67 -12.72
CA ASN A 147 8.51 -2.33 -13.31
C ASN A 147 7.20 -1.52 -13.23
N THR A 148 6.25 -1.94 -12.42
CA THR A 148 4.95 -1.26 -12.29
C THR A 148 5.13 0.21 -11.92
N GLY A 149 4.35 1.09 -12.54
CA GLY A 149 4.40 2.54 -12.33
C GLY A 149 5.44 3.27 -13.19
N TRP A 150 6.38 2.56 -13.82
CA TRP A 150 7.41 3.15 -14.65
C TRP A 150 7.15 2.95 -16.15
N THR A 151 7.31 4.00 -16.89
CA THR A 151 7.15 4.01 -18.36
C THR A 151 8.52 4.03 -19.04
N LYS A 152 8.71 3.16 -20.04
CA LYS A 152 9.91 3.15 -20.84
C LYS A 152 9.59 3.54 -22.27
N THR A 153 10.37 4.46 -22.84
CA THR A 153 10.37 4.84 -24.24
C THR A 153 11.72 4.51 -24.91
N GLY A 154 11.78 4.61 -26.23
CA GLY A 154 13.00 4.29 -27.00
C GLY A 154 13.25 2.77 -27.13
N ASN A 155 14.50 2.39 -27.40
CA ASN A 155 14.89 1.01 -27.70
C ASN A 155 15.30 0.22 -26.45
N GLY A 156 15.58 -1.08 -26.63
CA GLY A 156 15.93 -1.99 -25.56
C GLY A 156 14.72 -2.62 -24.85
N GLU A 157 14.97 -3.67 -24.12
CA GLU A 157 13.97 -4.40 -23.34
C GLU A 157 14.01 -3.91 -21.89
N PHE A 158 12.89 -3.38 -21.38
CA PHE A 158 12.74 -2.98 -19.99
C PHE A 158 12.24 -4.15 -19.17
N LYS A 159 13.04 -4.65 -18.26
CA LYS A 159 12.73 -5.81 -17.44
C LYS A 159 13.20 -5.62 -16.00
N HIS A 160 12.60 -6.39 -15.13
CA HIS A 160 13.04 -6.57 -13.76
C HIS A 160 13.89 -7.84 -13.67
N ALA A 161 15.10 -7.73 -13.14
CA ALA A 161 16.01 -8.85 -12.94
C ALA A 161 16.92 -8.58 -11.73
N ASN A 162 17.08 -9.58 -10.85
CA ASN A 162 17.94 -9.47 -9.66
C ASN A 162 17.63 -8.26 -8.77
N GLU A 163 16.34 -7.99 -8.55
CA GLU A 163 15.84 -6.89 -7.71
C GLU A 163 16.23 -5.48 -8.22
N VAL A 164 16.50 -5.36 -9.52
CA VAL A 164 16.78 -4.08 -10.16
C VAL A 164 15.99 -3.93 -11.47
N ALA A 165 15.70 -2.69 -11.84
CA ALA A 165 15.20 -2.36 -13.16
C ALA A 165 16.37 -2.32 -14.15
N GLU A 166 16.24 -3.03 -15.27
CA GLU A 166 17.26 -3.13 -16.30
C GLU A 166 16.67 -2.78 -17.67
N VAL A 167 17.39 -1.99 -18.47
CA VAL A 167 17.13 -1.85 -19.91
C VAL A 167 18.20 -2.60 -20.69
N TRP A 168 17.85 -3.80 -21.13
CA TRP A 168 18.75 -4.68 -21.85
C TRP A 168 18.86 -4.28 -23.33
N ASN A 169 20.09 -4.20 -23.85
CA ASN A 169 20.36 -3.76 -25.22
C ASN A 169 19.78 -2.37 -25.58
N GLY A 170 19.60 -1.51 -24.60
CA GLY A 170 19.16 -0.14 -24.79
C GLY A 170 20.33 0.78 -25.12
N THR A 171 20.22 1.54 -26.19
CA THR A 171 21.23 2.54 -26.60
C THR A 171 20.65 3.96 -26.67
N ASP A 172 19.34 4.06 -26.76
CA ASP A 172 18.59 5.31 -26.77
C ASP A 172 17.22 5.04 -26.16
N PHE A 173 17.10 5.31 -24.86
CA PHE A 173 15.89 5.04 -24.08
C PHE A 173 15.76 6.01 -22.92
N GLU A 174 14.55 6.09 -22.43
CA GLU A 174 14.19 6.79 -21.20
C GLU A 174 13.27 5.90 -20.38
N VAL A 175 13.48 5.89 -19.06
CA VAL A 175 12.60 5.30 -18.07
C VAL A 175 12.16 6.39 -17.10
N CYS A 176 10.87 6.63 -17.01
CA CYS A 176 10.34 7.71 -16.20
C CYS A 176 9.06 7.34 -15.46
N GLN A 177 8.78 8.10 -14.42
CA GLN A 177 7.50 8.15 -13.74
C GLN A 177 7.13 9.61 -13.51
N GLU A 178 5.85 9.94 -13.68
CA GLU A 178 5.32 11.27 -13.41
C GLU A 178 4.71 11.30 -12.01
N VAL A 179 5.15 12.24 -11.18
CA VAL A 179 4.53 12.56 -9.89
C VAL A 179 3.83 13.89 -10.03
N THR A 180 2.50 13.88 -9.92
CA THR A 180 1.66 15.07 -10.10
C THR A 180 1.38 15.77 -8.76
N ASP A 181 0.95 17.03 -8.86
CA ASP A 181 0.47 17.85 -7.74
C ASP A 181 1.52 18.27 -6.72
N LEU A 182 2.81 18.00 -6.99
CA LEU A 182 3.89 18.51 -6.14
C LEU A 182 3.85 20.05 -6.10
N PRO A 183 3.85 20.66 -4.89
CA PRO A 183 3.91 22.12 -4.78
C PRO A 183 5.24 22.64 -5.28
N GLU A 184 5.31 23.95 -5.58
CA GLU A 184 6.57 24.61 -5.91
C GLU A 184 7.54 24.52 -4.73
N GLY A 185 8.78 24.08 -4.99
CA GLY A 185 9.76 23.86 -3.94
C GLY A 185 11.06 23.29 -4.45
N THR A 186 11.99 23.03 -3.53
CA THR A 186 13.27 22.38 -3.84
C THR A 186 13.20 20.90 -3.47
N TYR A 187 13.46 20.05 -4.45
CA TYR A 187 13.45 18.61 -4.29
C TYR A 187 14.83 18.02 -4.51
N LYS A 188 15.24 17.09 -3.64
CA LYS A 188 16.45 16.30 -3.81
C LYS A 188 16.06 14.90 -4.28
N ILE A 189 16.53 14.50 -5.45
CA ILE A 189 16.34 13.15 -5.99
C ILE A 189 17.67 12.42 -5.86
N THR A 190 17.65 11.18 -5.38
CA THR A 190 18.81 10.30 -5.31
C THR A 190 18.45 8.96 -5.97
N MET A 191 19.41 8.39 -6.68
CA MET A 191 19.23 7.10 -7.36
C MET A 191 20.56 6.35 -7.33
N GLN A 192 20.49 5.02 -7.20
CA GLN A 192 21.62 4.16 -7.50
C GLN A 192 21.42 3.57 -8.91
N GLY A 193 22.46 3.62 -9.72
CA GLY A 193 22.41 3.09 -11.07
C GLY A 193 23.78 2.81 -11.61
N PHE A 194 23.87 1.91 -12.56
CA PHE A 194 25.09 1.62 -13.29
C PHE A 194 24.79 1.50 -14.78
N TYR A 195 25.81 1.70 -15.58
CA TYR A 195 25.76 1.59 -17.02
C TYR A 195 26.87 0.66 -17.50
N SER A 196 26.52 -0.32 -18.34
CA SER A 196 27.50 -1.18 -18.99
C SER A 196 27.56 -0.88 -20.49
N PRO A 197 28.68 -0.46 -21.04
CA PRO A 197 28.79 -0.10 -22.45
C PRO A 197 28.75 -1.33 -23.39
N SER A 198 29.00 -2.54 -22.88
CA SER A 198 29.00 -3.76 -23.66
C SER A 198 28.81 -5.02 -22.85
N SER A 199 28.01 -5.95 -23.34
CA SER A 199 27.85 -7.28 -22.73
C SER A 199 29.05 -8.21 -22.95
N THR A 200 29.88 -7.92 -23.89
CA THR A 200 31.05 -8.78 -24.30
C THR A 200 32.38 -8.23 -23.84
N ASP A 201 32.51 -6.92 -23.72
CA ASP A 201 33.72 -6.29 -23.21
C ASP A 201 33.59 -6.07 -21.65
N LYS A 202 34.29 -6.89 -20.89
CA LYS A 202 34.32 -6.81 -19.43
C LYS A 202 35.48 -5.94 -18.90
N SER A 203 36.18 -5.21 -19.77
CA SER A 203 37.28 -4.32 -19.38
C SER A 203 36.79 -3.21 -18.41
N TRP A 204 35.52 -2.81 -18.55
CA TRP A 204 34.87 -1.85 -17.64
C TRP A 204 34.78 -2.34 -16.18
N GLN A 205 34.77 -3.66 -15.94
CA GLN A 205 34.74 -4.21 -14.56
C GLN A 205 36.02 -3.94 -13.78
N SER A 206 37.14 -3.72 -14.47
CA SER A 206 38.43 -3.43 -13.84
C SER A 206 38.61 -1.93 -13.54
N SER A 207 37.80 -1.06 -14.12
CA SER A 207 37.83 0.39 -13.91
C SER A 207 36.84 0.88 -12.84
N TRP A 208 36.04 0.00 -12.28
CA TRP A 208 35.16 0.35 -11.18
C TRP A 208 35.96 0.82 -9.97
N GLY A 209 35.89 2.11 -9.69
CA GLY A 209 36.56 2.76 -8.57
C GLY A 209 37.72 3.70 -8.93
N THR A 210 38.01 3.92 -10.21
CA THR A 210 38.91 5.00 -10.63
C THR A 210 38.11 6.23 -11.00
N GLU A 211 38.14 7.23 -10.14
CA GLU A 211 37.54 8.54 -10.41
C GLU A 211 38.24 9.22 -11.58
N GLY A 212 37.51 9.60 -12.61
CA GLY A 212 37.92 10.63 -13.53
C GLY A 212 37.84 10.35 -15.02
N ASP A 213 38.16 9.16 -15.51
CA ASP A 213 38.20 8.90 -16.95
C ASP A 213 36.85 8.48 -17.55
N GLU A 214 35.95 7.95 -16.72
CA GLU A 214 34.65 7.38 -17.14
C GLU A 214 33.58 8.45 -17.41
N LEU A 215 33.70 9.63 -16.82
CA LEU A 215 32.72 10.71 -16.90
C LEU A 215 32.45 11.20 -18.34
N ASN A 216 33.42 11.04 -19.24
CA ASN A 216 33.28 11.49 -20.61
C ASN A 216 32.53 10.49 -21.49
N GLU A 217 32.46 9.22 -21.10
CA GLU A 217 31.82 8.14 -21.87
C GLU A 217 30.44 7.77 -21.38
N VAL A 218 30.10 8.11 -20.11
CA VAL A 218 28.76 7.81 -19.55
C VAL A 218 27.71 8.68 -20.23
N LYS A 219 26.80 8.04 -20.93
CA LYS A 219 25.69 8.68 -21.63
C LYS A 219 24.38 8.63 -20.82
N ALA A 220 24.37 7.92 -19.68
CA ALA A 220 23.20 7.82 -18.82
C ALA A 220 23.12 9.03 -17.86
N SER A 221 21.92 9.49 -17.63
CA SER A 221 21.66 10.58 -16.68
C SER A 221 20.39 10.33 -15.88
N LEU A 222 20.39 10.83 -14.65
CA LEU A 222 19.18 11.04 -13.86
C LEU A 222 18.62 12.41 -14.24
N PHE A 223 17.33 12.52 -14.42
CA PHE A 223 16.68 13.79 -14.69
C PHE A 223 15.42 13.99 -13.85
N GLY A 224 15.09 15.27 -13.61
CA GLY A 224 13.82 15.69 -13.04
C GLY A 224 13.40 16.98 -13.72
N ASN A 225 12.31 16.96 -14.48
CA ASN A 225 11.88 18.02 -15.38
C ASN A 225 13.04 18.54 -16.25
N ASP A 226 13.43 19.79 -16.08
CA ASP A 226 14.48 20.46 -16.88
C ASP A 226 15.92 20.28 -16.33
N VAL A 227 16.07 19.55 -15.22
CA VAL A 227 17.37 19.33 -14.57
C VAL A 227 17.83 17.91 -14.80
N SER A 228 19.06 17.74 -15.28
CA SER A 228 19.67 16.43 -15.42
C SER A 228 21.09 16.40 -14.85
N VAL A 229 21.45 15.25 -14.30
CA VAL A 229 22.78 14.96 -13.75
C VAL A 229 23.26 13.64 -14.35
N LYS A 230 24.47 13.62 -14.88
CA LYS A 230 25.07 12.36 -15.37
C LYS A 230 25.28 11.39 -14.23
N LEU A 231 25.05 10.10 -14.48
CA LEU A 231 25.41 9.06 -13.54
C LEU A 231 26.93 9.03 -13.36
N HIS A 232 27.36 8.94 -12.12
CA HIS A 232 28.75 8.78 -11.74
C HIS A 232 28.97 7.35 -11.24
N HIS A 233 30.17 6.82 -11.46
CA HIS A 233 30.64 5.63 -10.77
C HIS A 233 30.90 5.93 -9.31
#